data_64510da401e01af589299e579608f156
#
_entry.id   64510da401e01af589299e579608f156
#
_cell.length_a   1.000
_cell.length_b   1.000
_cell.length_c   1.000
_cell.angle_alpha   90.00
_cell.angle_beta   90.00
_cell.angle_gamma   90.00
#
_symmetry.space_group_name_H-M   'P 1'
#
loop_
_entity.id
_entity.type
_entity.pdbx_description
1 polymer ?
#
loop_
_entity_poly.entity_id
_entity_poly.type
_entity_poly.pdbx_seq_one_letter_code
_entity_poly.pdbx_strand_id
1 'polypeptide(L)'
;ESDMKRTTHIGLLLAALCLAHPAHSGGQREEAMSANVRSSLQRALADTAVTRTAFRNTADEAAWLKEMSRRLAKRMPDESERMEFLTTLHWEASRAGVDPQLMLGLIQVESGFRKYAVSPVGARGYTQVMPFWVKAIGNADHNPFQLRTNLRYGALILRHYIDIERGDLYRAL
;
A
#
# COMPACT_ATOMS: atom_id res chain seq x y z
N GLU A 1 -4.80 -62.09 -48.78
CA GLU A 1 -4.67 -60.79 -49.47
C GLU A 1 -5.66 -59.82 -48.87
N SER A 2 -5.31 -59.17 -47.86
CA SER A 2 -5.96 -57.91 -47.48
C SER A 2 -5.06 -57.16 -46.51
N ASP A 3 -4.54 -56.05 -46.98
CA ASP A 3 -3.72 -55.10 -46.25
C ASP A 3 -4.47 -54.47 -45.06
N MET A 4 -3.94 -54.70 -43.89
CA MET A 4 -4.42 -54.11 -42.66
C MET A 4 -3.68 -52.79 -42.41
N LYS A 5 -4.28 -51.66 -42.88
CA LYS A 5 -3.75 -50.35 -42.63
C LYS A 5 -3.84 -49.99 -41.13
N ARG A 6 -2.70 -49.92 -40.46
CA ARG A 6 -2.56 -49.40 -39.13
C ARG A 6 -2.67 -47.87 -39.15
N THR A 7 -3.77 -47.38 -38.62
CA THR A 7 -3.94 -45.92 -38.36
C THR A 7 -3.30 -45.57 -37.04
N THR A 8 -2.18 -44.89 -37.11
CA THR A 8 -1.48 -44.37 -35.95
C THR A 8 -2.15 -43.04 -35.54
N HIS A 9 -2.89 -43.04 -34.44
CA HIS A 9 -3.38 -41.81 -33.82
C HIS A 9 -2.25 -41.14 -33.05
N ILE A 10 -1.72 -40.06 -33.63
CA ILE A 10 -0.81 -39.15 -32.91
C ILE A 10 -1.69 -38.27 -32.05
N GLY A 11 -1.75 -38.57 -30.76
CA GLY A 11 -2.38 -37.73 -29.75
C GLY A 11 -1.53 -36.47 -29.52
N LEU A 12 -2.02 -35.34 -30.00
CA LEU A 12 -1.42 -34.05 -29.74
C LEU A 12 -1.74 -33.64 -28.30
N LEU A 13 -0.77 -33.82 -27.39
CA LEU A 13 -0.83 -33.32 -26.01
C LEU A 13 -0.57 -31.81 -26.08
N LEU A 14 -1.64 -30.99 -26.07
CA LEU A 14 -1.54 -29.56 -25.82
C LEU A 14 -1.21 -29.38 -24.33
N ALA A 15 0.07 -29.23 -24.01
CA ALA A 15 0.50 -28.73 -22.74
C ALA A 15 0.16 -27.21 -22.66
N ALA A 16 -0.96 -26.89 -22.02
CA ALA A 16 -1.30 -25.53 -21.67
C ALA A 16 -0.27 -25.00 -20.65
N LEU A 17 0.74 -24.30 -21.17
CA LEU A 17 1.70 -23.56 -20.37
C LEU A 17 0.95 -22.38 -19.72
N CYS A 18 0.43 -22.56 -18.51
CA CYS A 18 -0.03 -21.46 -17.68
C CYS A 18 1.17 -20.57 -17.38
N LEU A 19 1.42 -19.58 -18.21
CA LEU A 19 2.29 -18.46 -17.91
C LEU A 19 1.65 -17.71 -16.74
N ALA A 20 2.04 -18.08 -15.52
CA ALA A 20 1.81 -17.26 -14.35
C ALA A 20 2.51 -15.92 -14.61
N HIS A 21 1.77 -14.93 -15.05
CA HIS A 21 2.27 -13.57 -15.08
C HIS A 21 2.51 -13.20 -13.63
N PRO A 22 3.74 -12.82 -13.23
CA PRO A 22 3.93 -12.22 -11.93
C PRO A 22 3.02 -10.98 -11.91
N ALA A 23 2.08 -10.94 -10.97
CA ALA A 23 1.34 -9.73 -10.67
C ALA A 23 2.41 -8.67 -10.34
N HIS A 24 2.65 -7.76 -11.27
CA HIS A 24 3.41 -6.57 -11.00
C HIS A 24 2.52 -5.71 -10.10
N SER A 25 2.61 -5.93 -8.79
CA SER A 25 2.19 -4.90 -7.84
C SER A 25 2.99 -3.67 -8.21
N GLY A 26 2.33 -2.53 -8.38
CA GLY A 26 2.94 -1.29 -8.84
C GLY A 26 4.21 -1.00 -8.06
N GLY A 27 5.36 -1.39 -8.62
CA GLY A 27 6.62 -1.38 -7.90
C GLY A 27 7.09 0.06 -7.74
N GLN A 28 7.11 0.56 -6.50
CA GLN A 28 7.80 1.81 -6.20
C GLN A 28 9.20 1.77 -6.80
N ARG A 29 9.52 2.72 -7.68
CA ARG A 29 10.83 2.81 -8.33
C ARG A 29 11.63 3.93 -7.70
N GLU A 30 12.94 3.70 -7.55
CA GLU A 30 13.85 4.78 -7.16
C GLU A 30 14.02 5.71 -8.36
N GLU A 31 13.38 6.88 -8.30
CA GLU A 31 13.49 7.92 -9.32
C GLU A 31 14.19 9.16 -8.75
N ALA A 32 14.89 9.88 -9.62
CA ALA A 32 15.54 11.12 -9.23
C ALA A 32 14.50 12.20 -8.90
N MET A 33 14.42 12.57 -7.63
CA MET A 33 13.56 13.68 -7.18
C MET A 33 14.28 15.02 -7.28
N SER A 34 13.53 16.07 -7.68
CA SER A 34 14.04 17.44 -7.56
C SER A 34 14.27 17.81 -6.09
N ALA A 35 15.22 18.73 -5.85
CA ALA A 35 15.53 19.18 -4.48
C ALA A 35 14.31 19.78 -3.78
N ASN A 36 13.44 20.49 -4.50
CA ASN A 36 12.23 21.10 -3.95
C ASN A 36 11.21 20.05 -3.49
N VAL A 37 10.98 18.99 -4.29
CA VAL A 37 10.08 17.91 -3.94
C VAL A 37 10.62 17.16 -2.72
N ARG A 38 11.90 16.82 -2.72
CA ARG A 38 12.56 16.17 -1.58
C ARG A 38 12.40 16.98 -0.29
N SER A 39 12.69 18.27 -0.33
CA SER A 39 12.57 19.17 0.84
C SER A 39 11.13 19.27 1.34
N SER A 40 10.14 19.28 0.45
CA SER A 40 8.72 19.30 0.83
C SER A 40 8.31 18.00 1.53
N LEU A 41 8.70 16.84 1.01
CA LEU A 41 8.43 15.55 1.63
C LEU A 41 9.13 15.41 3.00
N GLN A 42 10.39 15.87 3.10
CA GLN A 42 11.12 15.88 4.38
C GLN A 42 10.43 16.73 5.44
N ARG A 43 9.96 17.93 5.09
CA ARG A 43 9.18 18.79 6.03
C ARG A 43 7.88 18.11 6.46
N ALA A 44 7.16 17.49 5.53
CA ALA A 44 5.93 16.78 5.83
C ALA A 44 6.14 15.55 6.74
N LEU A 45 7.27 14.86 6.58
CA LEU A 45 7.68 13.76 7.47
C LEU A 45 8.07 14.23 8.86
N ALA A 46 8.75 15.38 8.97
CA ALA A 46 9.23 15.93 10.24
C ALA A 46 8.12 16.52 11.11
N ASP A 47 6.89 16.68 10.60
CA ASP A 47 5.78 17.21 11.36
C ASP A 47 5.40 16.30 12.55
N THR A 48 5.52 16.86 13.76
CA THR A 48 5.26 16.18 15.03
C THR A 48 3.86 16.41 15.58
N ALA A 49 2.94 16.99 14.79
CA ALA A 49 1.56 17.24 15.22
C ALA A 49 0.93 15.98 15.83
N VAL A 50 0.24 16.15 16.94
CA VAL A 50 -0.44 15.05 17.64
C VAL A 50 -1.47 14.42 16.73
N THR A 51 -1.48 13.08 16.68
CA THR A 51 -2.50 12.33 15.92
C THR A 51 -3.88 12.61 16.50
N ARG A 52 -4.77 13.06 15.63
CA ARG A 52 -6.19 13.28 15.92
C ARG A 52 -6.98 13.01 14.66
N THR A 53 -8.27 12.83 14.76
CA THR A 53 -9.09 12.65 13.56
C THR A 53 -9.20 13.95 12.77
N ALA A 54 -9.36 13.82 11.46
CA ALA A 54 -9.55 14.94 10.56
C ALA A 54 -11.04 15.16 10.22
N PHE A 55 -11.94 14.53 10.96
CA PHE A 55 -13.38 14.70 10.78
C PHE A 55 -13.84 16.08 11.25
N ARG A 56 -14.83 16.62 10.57
CA ARG A 56 -15.43 17.92 10.92
C ARG A 56 -16.42 17.79 12.08
N ASN A 57 -17.01 16.62 12.28
CA ASN A 57 -17.90 16.35 13.40
C ASN A 57 -17.68 14.94 13.96
N THR A 58 -18.05 14.76 15.22
CA THR A 58 -17.85 13.52 15.97
C THR A 58 -18.80 12.39 15.53
N ALA A 59 -19.96 12.72 14.97
CA ALA A 59 -20.94 11.72 14.51
C ALA A 59 -20.43 11.00 13.25
N ASP A 60 -19.90 11.75 12.28
CA ASP A 60 -19.29 11.18 11.07
C ASP A 60 -18.06 10.36 11.41
N GLU A 61 -17.24 10.84 12.36
CA GLU A 61 -16.08 10.11 12.88
C GLU A 61 -16.51 8.75 13.45
N ALA A 62 -17.47 8.75 14.37
CA ALA A 62 -17.94 7.53 15.00
C ALA A 62 -18.54 6.55 13.99
N ALA A 63 -19.31 7.04 13.03
CA ALA A 63 -19.90 6.21 11.98
C ALA A 63 -18.84 5.58 11.09
N TRP A 64 -17.85 6.36 10.64
CA TRP A 64 -16.74 5.87 9.80
C TRP A 64 -15.90 4.84 10.55
N LEU A 65 -15.45 5.15 11.78
CA LEU A 65 -14.64 4.25 12.60
C LEU A 65 -15.36 2.93 12.87
N LYS A 66 -16.67 2.98 13.23
CA LYS A 66 -17.49 1.80 13.46
C LYS A 66 -17.55 0.90 12.22
N GLU A 67 -17.83 1.47 11.06
CA GLU A 67 -17.97 0.71 9.82
C GLU A 67 -16.60 0.14 9.36
N MET A 68 -15.54 0.92 9.39
CA MET A 68 -14.21 0.43 9.01
C MET A 68 -13.69 -0.61 10.01
N SER A 69 -13.93 -0.42 11.31
CA SER A 69 -13.58 -1.41 12.32
C SER A 69 -14.31 -2.75 12.07
N ARG A 70 -15.59 -2.72 11.75
CA ARG A 70 -16.36 -3.92 11.39
C ARG A 70 -15.75 -4.65 10.18
N ARG A 71 -15.37 -3.91 9.13
CA ARG A 71 -14.76 -4.49 7.91
C ARG A 71 -13.40 -5.12 8.19
N LEU A 72 -12.61 -4.53 9.06
CA LEU A 72 -11.26 -4.99 9.38
C LEU A 72 -11.18 -6.05 10.48
N ALA A 73 -12.28 -6.35 11.18
CA ALA A 73 -12.29 -7.23 12.35
C ALA A 73 -11.65 -8.62 12.13
N LYS A 74 -11.81 -9.20 10.93
CA LYS A 74 -11.19 -10.49 10.59
C LYS A 74 -9.68 -10.40 10.35
N ARG A 75 -9.17 -9.24 9.92
CA ARG A 75 -7.75 -9.04 9.59
C ARG A 75 -6.96 -8.47 10.76
N MET A 76 -7.61 -7.70 11.60
CA MET A 76 -7.08 -7.10 12.81
C MET A 76 -8.06 -7.41 13.95
N PRO A 77 -7.96 -8.59 14.60
CA PRO A 77 -8.92 -9.03 15.63
C PRO A 77 -8.93 -8.16 16.88
N ASP A 78 -7.77 -7.64 17.31
CA ASP A 78 -7.67 -6.75 18.45
C ASP A 78 -8.34 -5.40 18.14
N GLU A 79 -9.36 -5.06 18.94
CA GLU A 79 -10.16 -3.85 18.71
C GLU A 79 -9.36 -2.59 19.00
N SER A 80 -8.54 -2.60 20.04
CA SER A 80 -7.74 -1.44 20.42
C SER A 80 -6.70 -1.12 19.36
N GLU A 81 -5.95 -2.14 18.91
CA GLU A 81 -5.00 -1.99 17.81
C GLU A 81 -5.68 -1.51 16.52
N ARG A 82 -6.85 -2.07 16.22
CA ARG A 82 -7.64 -1.71 15.03
C ARG A 82 -8.12 -0.25 15.09
N MET A 83 -8.57 0.22 16.24
CA MET A 83 -9.00 1.61 16.43
C MET A 83 -7.84 2.59 16.36
N GLU A 84 -6.70 2.28 16.97
CA GLU A 84 -5.47 3.07 16.85
C GLU A 84 -5.01 3.15 15.39
N PHE A 85 -5.02 2.02 14.69
CA PHE A 85 -4.68 1.94 13.26
C PHE A 85 -5.58 2.84 12.42
N LEU A 86 -6.91 2.72 12.56
CA LEU A 86 -7.88 3.48 11.77
C LEU A 86 -7.79 4.99 12.04
N THR A 87 -7.66 5.38 13.30
CA THR A 87 -7.50 6.79 13.68
C THR A 87 -6.22 7.38 13.09
N THR A 88 -5.11 6.66 13.21
CA THR A 88 -3.81 7.09 12.68
C THR A 88 -3.83 7.15 11.15
N LEU A 89 -4.41 6.14 10.50
CA LEU A 89 -4.56 6.11 9.04
C LEU A 89 -5.38 7.30 8.54
N HIS A 90 -6.54 7.54 9.14
CA HIS A 90 -7.41 8.65 8.73
C HIS A 90 -6.68 9.99 8.85
N TRP A 91 -5.95 10.18 9.94
CA TRP A 91 -5.16 11.38 10.18
C TRP A 91 -4.06 11.59 9.14
N GLU A 92 -3.19 10.59 8.94
CA GLU A 92 -2.03 10.72 8.04
C GLU A 92 -2.47 10.80 6.57
N ALA A 93 -3.49 10.06 6.15
CA ALA A 93 -4.06 10.16 4.81
C ALA A 93 -4.67 11.55 4.56
N SER A 94 -5.52 12.01 5.45
CA SER A 94 -6.18 13.33 5.31
C SER A 94 -5.18 14.48 5.27
N ARG A 95 -4.13 14.42 6.08
CA ARG A 95 -3.04 15.43 6.07
C ARG A 95 -2.25 15.45 4.76
N ALA A 96 -2.06 14.28 4.16
CA ALA A 96 -1.39 14.17 2.86
C ALA A 96 -2.33 14.51 1.69
N GLY A 97 -3.61 14.78 1.93
CA GLY A 97 -4.60 14.99 0.88
C GLY A 97 -4.94 13.71 0.11
N VAL A 98 -4.87 12.56 0.77
CA VAL A 98 -5.23 11.24 0.24
C VAL A 98 -6.54 10.79 0.88
N ASP A 99 -7.43 10.19 0.09
CA ASP A 99 -8.64 9.58 0.62
C ASP A 99 -8.26 8.40 1.56
N PRO A 100 -8.73 8.40 2.83
CA PRO A 100 -8.48 7.30 3.75
C PRO A 100 -8.95 5.92 3.24
N GLN A 101 -10.01 5.86 2.43
CA GLN A 101 -10.48 4.60 1.86
C GLN A 101 -9.55 4.10 0.75
N LEU A 102 -8.99 5.00 -0.06
CA LEU A 102 -7.96 4.66 -1.04
C LEU A 102 -6.71 4.09 -0.32
N MET A 103 -6.32 4.71 0.78
CA MET A 103 -5.20 4.25 1.60
C MET A 103 -5.46 2.86 2.21
N LEU A 104 -6.69 2.57 2.66
CA LEU A 104 -7.09 1.23 3.12
C LEU A 104 -7.00 0.19 1.99
N GLY A 105 -7.44 0.56 0.79
CA GLY A 105 -7.34 -0.29 -0.41
C GLY A 105 -5.89 -0.62 -0.75
N LEU A 106 -5.00 0.37 -0.75
CA LEU A 106 -3.56 0.18 -0.94
C LEU A 106 -2.99 -0.80 0.09
N ILE A 107 -3.26 -0.61 1.38
CA ILE A 107 -2.75 -1.46 2.45
C ILE A 107 -3.24 -2.91 2.33
N GLN A 108 -4.48 -3.09 1.86
CA GLN A 108 -5.01 -4.43 1.62
C GLN A 108 -4.21 -5.18 0.55
N VAL A 109 -3.81 -4.51 -0.51
CA VAL A 109 -3.02 -5.07 -1.61
C VAL A 109 -1.57 -5.28 -1.17
N GLU A 110 -0.96 -4.28 -0.54
CA GLU A 110 0.46 -4.27 -0.21
C GLU A 110 0.84 -5.26 0.90
N SER A 111 0.07 -5.32 1.97
CA SER A 111 0.43 -6.13 3.14
C SER A 111 -0.68 -7.03 3.65
N GLY A 112 -1.92 -6.85 3.20
CA GLY A 112 -3.09 -7.48 3.82
C GLY A 112 -3.24 -7.09 5.29
N PHE A 113 -2.89 -5.87 5.65
CA PHE A 113 -2.90 -5.32 7.02
C PHE A 113 -1.90 -5.98 7.97
N ARG A 114 -0.78 -6.49 7.48
CA ARG A 114 0.29 -7.08 8.30
C ARG A 114 1.34 -6.03 8.66
N LYS A 115 1.41 -5.68 9.94
CA LYS A 115 2.33 -4.67 10.49
C LYS A 115 3.81 -4.94 10.16
N TYR A 116 4.21 -6.21 10.21
CA TYR A 116 5.60 -6.63 10.02
C TYR A 116 5.85 -7.30 8.67
N ALA A 117 5.02 -7.01 7.66
CA ALA A 117 5.24 -7.51 6.31
C ALA A 117 6.59 -7.04 5.77
N VAL A 118 7.33 -7.97 5.15
CA VAL A 118 8.57 -7.69 4.41
C VAL A 118 8.49 -8.39 3.07
N SER A 119 8.69 -7.65 2.00
CA SER A 119 8.74 -8.23 0.65
C SER A 119 10.14 -8.76 0.30
N PRO A 120 10.29 -9.60 -0.74
CA PRO A 120 11.60 -10.07 -1.19
C PRO A 120 12.58 -8.94 -1.58
N VAL A 121 12.05 -7.79 -1.97
CA VAL A 121 12.85 -6.59 -2.33
C VAL A 121 13.04 -5.63 -1.17
N GLY A 122 12.60 -6.00 0.04
CA GLY A 122 12.83 -5.25 1.27
C GLY A 122 11.81 -4.17 1.59
N ALA A 123 10.67 -4.11 0.90
CA ALA A 123 9.54 -3.24 1.26
C ALA A 123 8.99 -3.63 2.64
N ARG A 124 8.57 -2.66 3.47
CA ARG A 124 8.29 -2.89 4.90
C ARG A 124 6.96 -2.32 5.36
N GLY A 125 6.29 -3.09 6.22
CA GLY A 125 5.13 -2.67 6.99
C GLY A 125 3.83 -2.60 6.19
N TYR A 126 2.83 -1.95 6.75
CA TYR A 126 1.48 -1.88 6.21
C TYR A 126 1.42 -1.40 4.75
N THR A 127 2.16 -0.35 4.41
CA THR A 127 2.17 0.31 3.09
C THR A 127 3.36 -0.09 2.22
N GLN A 128 4.13 -1.07 2.65
CA GLN A 128 5.30 -1.60 1.93
C GLN A 128 6.29 -0.50 1.50
N VAL A 129 6.73 0.31 2.47
CA VAL A 129 7.70 1.39 2.24
C VAL A 129 9.04 0.78 1.82
N MET A 130 9.52 1.17 0.64
CA MET A 130 10.83 0.76 0.13
C MET A 130 11.97 1.46 0.88
N PRO A 131 13.10 0.77 1.14
CA PRO A 131 14.24 1.32 1.88
C PRO A 131 14.80 2.61 1.27
N PHE A 132 14.76 2.78 -0.04
CA PHE A 132 15.26 3.98 -0.70
C PHE A 132 14.47 5.25 -0.31
N TRP A 133 13.16 5.12 -0.01
CA TRP A 133 12.37 6.25 0.48
C TRP A 133 12.88 6.77 1.82
N VAL A 134 13.20 5.85 2.75
CA VAL A 134 13.76 6.24 4.06
C VAL A 134 15.10 6.96 3.87
N LYS A 135 15.94 6.52 2.94
CA LYS A 135 17.21 7.19 2.60
C LYS A 135 17.00 8.55 1.93
N ALA A 136 16.01 8.65 1.02
CA ALA A 136 15.80 9.84 0.21
C ALA A 136 15.17 11.00 0.99
N ILE A 137 14.16 10.73 1.83
CA ILE A 137 13.35 11.75 2.50
C ILE A 137 13.28 11.61 4.02
N GLY A 138 13.72 10.50 4.59
CA GLY A 138 13.69 10.23 6.02
C GLY A 138 15.00 10.54 6.74
N ASN A 139 15.13 9.92 7.91
CA ASN A 139 16.36 9.92 8.72
C ASN A 139 16.61 8.52 9.31
N ALA A 140 17.76 8.35 9.99
CA ALA A 140 18.20 7.06 10.53
C ALA A 140 17.27 6.51 11.65
N ASP A 141 16.52 7.38 12.32
CA ASP A 141 15.65 7.00 13.45
C ASP A 141 14.26 6.53 12.97
N HIS A 142 13.97 6.69 11.68
CA HIS A 142 12.69 6.28 11.13
C HIS A 142 12.60 4.76 11.00
N ASN A 143 11.73 4.17 11.79
CA ASN A 143 11.41 2.74 11.72
C ASN A 143 10.12 2.50 10.93
N PRO A 144 10.19 1.91 9.71
CA PRO A 144 9.00 1.64 8.89
C PRO A 144 8.01 0.63 9.49
N PHE A 145 8.32 -0.01 10.60
CA PHE A 145 7.39 -0.89 11.32
C PHE A 145 6.60 -0.16 12.42
N GLN A 146 6.97 1.07 12.76
CA GLN A 146 6.15 1.91 13.62
C GLN A 146 4.91 2.37 12.86
N LEU A 147 3.73 2.21 13.46
CA LEU A 147 2.43 2.47 12.85
C LEU A 147 2.39 3.85 12.18
N ARG A 148 2.61 4.90 12.96
CA ARG A 148 2.50 6.27 12.46
C ARG A 148 3.54 6.59 11.39
N THR A 149 4.77 6.13 11.58
CA THR A 149 5.86 6.32 10.61
C THR A 149 5.51 5.65 9.27
N ASN A 150 5.06 4.40 9.30
CA ASN A 150 4.70 3.66 8.10
C ASN A 150 3.56 4.34 7.33
N LEU A 151 2.46 4.66 8.03
CA LEU A 151 1.29 5.28 7.40
C LEU A 151 1.58 6.67 6.84
N ARG A 152 2.44 7.44 7.51
CA ARG A 152 2.89 8.76 7.03
C ARG A 152 3.71 8.65 5.75
N TYR A 153 4.69 7.75 5.72
CA TYR A 153 5.43 7.47 4.49
C TYR A 153 4.49 7.06 3.36
N GLY A 154 3.64 6.06 3.61
CA GLY A 154 2.72 5.56 2.59
C GLY A 154 1.79 6.62 2.04
N ALA A 155 1.21 7.47 2.90
CA ALA A 155 0.33 8.55 2.48
C ALA A 155 1.08 9.61 1.64
N LEU A 156 2.29 10.02 2.05
CA LEU A 156 3.10 11.00 1.34
C LEU A 156 3.61 10.45 0.00
N ILE A 157 4.04 9.20 -0.05
CA ILE A 157 4.49 8.54 -1.28
C ILE A 157 3.32 8.40 -2.25
N LEU A 158 2.16 7.93 -1.79
CA LEU A 158 0.98 7.82 -2.64
C LEU A 158 0.56 9.20 -3.17
N ARG A 159 0.53 10.24 -2.33
CA ARG A 159 0.25 11.61 -2.77
C ARG A 159 1.23 12.07 -3.84
N HIS A 160 2.50 11.80 -3.66
CA HIS A 160 3.55 12.13 -4.62
C HIS A 160 3.30 11.50 -5.99
N TYR A 161 2.96 10.20 -6.03
CA TYR A 161 2.63 9.52 -7.30
C TYR A 161 1.33 10.04 -7.92
N ILE A 162 0.29 10.32 -7.12
CA ILE A 162 -0.94 10.94 -7.62
C ILE A 162 -0.64 12.30 -8.27
N ASP A 163 0.27 13.10 -7.70
CA ASP A 163 0.66 14.39 -8.26
C ASP A 163 1.43 14.24 -9.58
N ILE A 164 2.38 13.33 -9.65
CA ILE A 164 3.13 13.01 -10.89
C ILE A 164 2.17 12.59 -12.01
N GLU A 165 1.23 11.71 -11.69
CA GLU A 165 0.27 11.15 -12.64
C GLU A 165 -0.96 12.06 -12.83
N ARG A 166 -0.91 13.31 -12.35
CA ARG A 166 -1.96 14.34 -12.52
C ARG A 166 -3.34 13.90 -12.06
N GLY A 167 -3.40 13.08 -11.02
CA GLY A 167 -4.64 12.56 -10.45
C GLY A 167 -5.11 11.22 -11.06
N ASP A 168 -4.38 10.65 -12.01
CA ASP A 168 -4.68 9.32 -12.53
C ASP A 168 -4.30 8.24 -11.49
N LEU A 169 -5.31 7.75 -10.76
CA LEU A 169 -5.11 6.76 -9.69
C LEU A 169 -4.65 5.41 -10.22
N TYR A 170 -5.05 5.03 -11.44
CA TYR A 170 -4.63 3.76 -12.03
C TYR A 170 -3.12 3.72 -12.29
N ARG A 171 -2.54 4.87 -12.64
CA ARG A 171 -1.10 4.99 -12.89
C ARG A 171 -0.30 5.26 -11.62
N ALA A 172 -0.94 5.85 -10.61
CA ALA A 172 -0.31 6.18 -9.32
C ALA A 172 -0.20 4.97 -8.38
N LEU A 173 -1.01 3.94 -8.57
CA LEU A 173 -1.07 2.67 -7.82
C LEU A 173 -0.38 1.54 -8.56
#